data_5dbf4d6f7dc9334a6f5f9d86a892f81a
#
_entry.id   5dbf4d6f7dc9334a6f5f9d86a892f81a
#
_cell.length_a   1.000
_cell.length_b   1.000
_cell.length_c   1.000
_cell.angle_alpha   90.00
_cell.angle_beta   90.00
_cell.angle_gamma   90.00
#
_symmetry.space_group_name_H-M   'P 1'
#
loop_
_entity.id
_entity.type
_entity.pdbx_description
1 polymer ?
#
loop_
_entity_poly.entity_id
_entity_poly.type
_entity_poly.pdbx_seq_one_letter_code
_entity_poly.pdbx_strand_id
1 'polypeptide(L)'
;VSAPTLPVLPTRVVTQAAGFRANREQYQTLIDRLRDELRYAVAGGGEAHVKRHHKRGKMLVRDRIDMLVDPFTPFLELSPLAAWGMYDNEVPGAGVVTGIAIIQGVPCMIIANDATVKGGSFFHETVKKHVRAQEIARENRLPCIYLVDCGGAYLPEQDRVFPDKGHFGTTFYNQVKLSADGIPQISAVFGGCTAGGAYIPALSDEVVMVRGNARIHLGGPSIVAAAINETVDGETLGGAEMHSRVSGVSDYLAEDEPAALKKLRDIIGGLNIVRPNHAATREPKPPLYDAEEIPGIIEANPKNPYDVREVVARLVDGSEFQEFKPDWGAELVCGTAYLHGYPVGVIGNNGPIFSESAVKGAHFIELCDQRNIPLVFLQNITGFMVGSAAERGGIAKHSAKLVYAVAAARVPRFTVIIGGSYGAGNYGMCGRGFEPRFLFSWPNSRIATMSPDIATNVLLELRRASVKRDAASDDELGELERRTRAQFTGQSDPYYATARLWDDGIIEPAQTRDILGLVLALAAAEPPKTGRSHVYRM
;
A
#
# COMPACT_ATOMS: atom_id res chain seq x y z
N VAL A 1 -6.79 -28.50 -27.50
CA VAL A 1 -6.86 -27.26 -28.27
C VAL A 1 -5.86 -26.31 -27.65
N SER A 2 -4.79 -25.93 -28.40
CA SER A 2 -3.85 -24.90 -27.90
C SER A 2 -4.60 -23.60 -27.62
N ALA A 3 -4.35 -23.00 -26.47
CA ALA A 3 -4.92 -21.70 -26.16
C ALA A 3 -4.53 -20.67 -27.25
N PRO A 4 -5.44 -19.79 -27.69
CA PRO A 4 -5.12 -18.80 -28.70
C PRO A 4 -3.97 -17.92 -28.19
N THR A 5 -2.93 -17.74 -29.02
CA THR A 5 -1.83 -16.82 -28.77
C THR A 5 -2.30 -15.39 -29.04
N LEU A 6 -2.02 -14.46 -28.11
CA LEU A 6 -2.25 -13.03 -28.33
C LEU A 6 -1.10 -12.45 -29.20
N PRO A 7 -1.30 -11.29 -29.84
CA PRO A 7 -0.21 -10.60 -30.52
C PRO A 7 0.93 -10.26 -29.56
N VAL A 8 2.16 -10.44 -30.02
CA VAL A 8 3.37 -10.09 -29.25
C VAL A 8 3.68 -8.61 -29.47
N LEU A 9 3.91 -7.85 -28.38
CA LEU A 9 4.39 -6.48 -28.46
C LEU A 9 5.85 -6.47 -28.95
N PRO A 10 6.17 -5.73 -30.02
CA PRO A 10 7.56 -5.53 -30.41
C PRO A 10 8.23 -4.52 -29.48
N THR A 11 9.54 -4.66 -29.23
CA THR A 11 10.34 -3.63 -28.57
C THR A 11 11.09 -2.77 -29.59
N ARG A 12 11.18 -1.46 -29.30
CA ARG A 12 12.06 -0.52 -30.00
C ARG A 12 13.26 -0.12 -29.16
N VAL A 13 13.39 -0.70 -27.98
CA VAL A 13 14.47 -0.41 -27.03
C VAL A 13 15.78 -0.97 -27.55
N VAL A 14 16.80 -0.11 -27.57
CA VAL A 14 18.18 -0.49 -27.91
C VAL A 14 19.02 -0.34 -26.66
N THR A 15 19.29 -1.45 -25.97
CA THR A 15 19.95 -1.47 -24.65
C THR A 15 21.40 -0.94 -24.70
N GLN A 16 22.06 -0.96 -25.87
CA GLN A 16 23.39 -0.39 -26.09
C GLN A 16 23.37 1.11 -26.40
N ALA A 17 22.21 1.73 -26.60
CA ALA A 17 22.11 3.17 -26.85
C ALA A 17 22.64 3.99 -25.65
N ALA A 18 23.30 5.09 -25.94
CA ALA A 18 23.84 5.97 -24.89
C ALA A 18 22.74 6.50 -23.96
N GLY A 19 21.57 6.87 -24.50
CA GLY A 19 20.42 7.34 -23.73
C GLY A 19 19.89 6.27 -22.78
N PHE A 20 19.76 5.02 -23.23
CA PHE A 20 19.33 3.91 -22.37
C PHE A 20 20.29 3.70 -21.20
N ARG A 21 21.60 3.72 -21.44
CA ARG A 21 22.61 3.56 -20.37
C ARG A 21 22.60 4.71 -19.38
N ALA A 22 22.46 5.94 -19.90
CA ALA A 22 22.37 7.14 -19.04
C ALA A 22 21.12 7.11 -18.16
N ASN A 23 19.95 6.73 -18.70
CA ASN A 23 18.72 6.58 -17.94
C ASN A 23 18.86 5.50 -16.86
N ARG A 24 19.43 4.34 -17.21
CA ARG A 24 19.65 3.23 -16.27
C ARG A 24 20.58 3.65 -15.12
N GLU A 25 21.67 4.37 -15.40
CA GLU A 25 22.58 4.86 -14.37
C GLU A 25 21.89 5.87 -13.45
N GLN A 26 21.14 6.82 -14.00
CA GLN A 26 20.38 7.79 -13.20
C GLN A 26 19.30 7.09 -12.37
N TYR A 27 18.58 6.16 -12.95
CA TYR A 27 17.51 5.44 -12.24
C TYR A 27 18.07 4.54 -11.14
N GLN A 28 19.28 3.99 -11.33
CA GLN A 28 19.96 3.18 -10.31
C GLN A 28 20.18 3.97 -9.01
N THR A 29 20.45 5.28 -9.09
CA THR A 29 20.57 6.11 -7.89
C THR A 29 19.27 6.18 -7.07
N LEU A 30 18.12 6.13 -7.75
CA LEU A 30 16.81 6.08 -7.07
C LEU A 30 16.56 4.72 -6.42
N ILE A 31 16.97 3.63 -7.08
CA ILE A 31 16.87 2.27 -6.53
C ILE A 31 17.79 2.14 -5.32
N ASP A 32 19.03 2.61 -5.40
CA ASP A 32 19.99 2.54 -4.29
C ASP A 32 19.49 3.35 -3.08
N ARG A 33 18.94 4.55 -3.31
CA ARG A 33 18.26 5.32 -2.26
C ARG A 33 17.13 4.54 -1.63
N LEU A 34 16.26 3.92 -2.44
CA LEU A 34 15.14 3.12 -1.92
C LEU A 34 15.63 1.98 -1.02
N ARG A 35 16.67 1.26 -1.46
CA ARG A 35 17.26 0.16 -0.69
C ARG A 35 17.88 0.63 0.62
N ASP A 36 18.52 1.81 0.63
CA ASP A 36 19.07 2.43 1.84
C ASP A 36 17.97 2.78 2.85
N GLU A 37 16.92 3.43 2.39
CA GLU A 37 15.79 3.81 3.25
C GLU A 37 15.02 2.58 3.78
N LEU A 38 14.88 1.54 2.97
CA LEU A 38 14.30 0.27 3.42
C LEU A 38 15.20 -0.40 4.49
N ARG A 39 16.53 -0.38 4.32
CA ARG A 39 17.45 -0.90 5.35
C ARG A 39 17.32 -0.12 6.67
N TYR A 40 17.16 1.20 6.59
CA TYR A 40 16.90 2.03 7.77
C TYR A 40 15.59 1.63 8.47
N ALA A 41 14.51 1.47 7.72
CA ALA A 41 13.23 1.06 8.28
C ALA A 41 13.28 -0.35 8.93
N VAL A 42 14.00 -1.28 8.30
CA VAL A 42 14.22 -2.64 8.82
C VAL A 42 15.01 -2.67 10.12
N ALA A 43 15.93 -1.70 10.33
CA ALA A 43 16.74 -1.61 11.56
C ALA A 43 15.91 -1.23 12.81
N GLY A 44 14.66 -0.82 12.64
CA GLY A 44 13.73 -0.51 13.75
C GLY A 44 14.21 0.67 14.59
N GLY A 45 14.10 0.56 15.91
CA GLY A 45 14.43 1.62 16.87
C GLY A 45 15.93 1.89 17.06
N GLY A 46 16.80 1.23 16.28
CA GLY A 46 18.24 1.39 16.33
C GLY A 46 18.94 0.56 17.41
N GLU A 47 20.28 0.51 17.33
CA GLU A 47 21.11 -0.43 18.07
C GLU A 47 20.90 -0.44 19.60
N ALA A 48 20.75 0.74 20.21
CA ALA A 48 20.57 0.85 21.67
C ALA A 48 19.23 0.21 22.13
N HIS A 49 18.16 0.42 21.36
CA HIS A 49 16.85 -0.16 21.67
C HIS A 49 16.81 -1.66 21.36
N VAL A 50 17.43 -2.09 20.28
CA VAL A 50 17.61 -3.51 19.93
C VAL A 50 18.37 -4.24 21.04
N LYS A 51 19.52 -3.73 21.51
CA LYS A 51 20.29 -4.31 22.63
C LYS A 51 19.45 -4.42 23.91
N ARG A 52 18.66 -3.36 24.22
CA ARG A 52 17.76 -3.38 25.38
C ARG A 52 16.67 -4.44 25.24
N HIS A 53 16.13 -4.62 24.03
CA HIS A 53 15.11 -5.60 23.70
C HIS A 53 15.63 -7.03 23.93
N HIS A 54 16.80 -7.35 23.36
CA HIS A 54 17.46 -8.65 23.59
C HIS A 54 17.83 -8.91 25.06
N LYS A 55 18.29 -7.87 25.79
CA LYS A 55 18.56 -8.01 27.24
C LYS A 55 17.34 -8.44 28.06
N ARG A 56 16.13 -8.18 27.54
CA ARG A 56 14.86 -8.62 28.15
C ARG A 56 14.44 -10.03 27.69
N GLY A 57 15.28 -10.74 26.95
CA GLY A 57 14.99 -12.06 26.41
C GLY A 57 13.94 -12.09 25.30
N LYS A 58 13.75 -10.97 24.59
CA LYS A 58 12.74 -10.84 23.52
C LYS A 58 13.37 -10.97 22.14
N MET A 59 12.64 -11.61 21.23
CA MET A 59 12.95 -11.65 19.80
C MET A 59 12.56 -10.33 19.13
N LEU A 60 13.28 -9.93 18.08
CA LEU A 60 12.86 -8.82 17.25
C LEU A 60 11.57 -9.16 16.49
N VAL A 61 10.81 -8.14 16.12
CA VAL A 61 9.54 -8.33 15.38
C VAL A 61 9.74 -9.11 14.08
N ARG A 62 10.84 -8.87 13.36
CA ARG A 62 11.14 -9.56 12.09
C ARG A 62 11.54 -11.01 12.33
N ASP A 63 12.31 -11.30 13.36
CA ASP A 63 12.65 -12.68 13.74
C ASP A 63 11.38 -13.49 14.11
N ARG A 64 10.41 -12.84 14.77
CA ARG A 64 9.09 -13.44 15.04
C ARG A 64 8.34 -13.76 13.76
N ILE A 65 8.33 -12.83 12.80
CA ILE A 65 7.68 -13.03 11.50
C ILE A 65 8.38 -14.17 10.74
N ASP A 66 9.70 -14.16 10.66
CA ASP A 66 10.49 -15.19 9.95
C ASP A 66 10.25 -16.59 10.52
N MET A 67 10.09 -16.71 11.84
CA MET A 67 9.77 -18.00 12.48
C MET A 67 8.32 -18.42 12.27
N LEU A 68 7.40 -17.47 12.07
CA LEU A 68 5.97 -17.71 11.91
C LEU A 68 5.62 -18.19 10.50
N VAL A 69 6.23 -17.59 9.46
CA VAL A 69 5.88 -17.83 8.06
C VAL A 69 6.37 -19.17 7.54
N ASP A 70 5.79 -19.66 6.45
CA ASP A 70 6.23 -20.89 5.83
C ASP A 70 7.56 -20.68 5.10
N PRO A 71 8.52 -21.62 5.22
CA PRO A 71 9.80 -21.52 4.54
C PRO A 71 9.63 -21.40 3.03
N PHE A 72 10.48 -20.59 2.40
CA PHE A 72 10.51 -20.39 0.94
C PHE A 72 9.22 -19.78 0.34
N THR A 73 8.38 -19.16 1.17
CA THR A 73 7.23 -18.39 0.71
C THR A 73 7.53 -16.88 0.77
N PRO A 74 6.94 -16.08 -0.12
CA PRO A 74 7.16 -14.64 -0.10
C PRO A 74 6.48 -13.98 1.11
N PHE A 75 7.11 -12.93 1.65
CA PHE A 75 6.49 -11.96 2.53
C PHE A 75 6.32 -10.63 1.79
N LEU A 76 5.08 -10.27 1.47
CA LEU A 76 4.77 -8.96 0.88
C LEU A 76 4.59 -7.94 2.00
N GLU A 77 5.66 -7.27 2.39
CA GLU A 77 5.59 -6.18 3.37
C GLU A 77 4.88 -4.97 2.77
N LEU A 78 3.93 -4.41 3.51
CA LEU A 78 3.12 -3.27 3.11
C LEU A 78 3.58 -2.00 3.84
N SER A 79 3.72 -0.90 3.10
CA SER A 79 4.09 0.42 3.62
C SER A 79 5.32 0.40 4.56
N PRO A 80 6.45 -0.22 4.18
CA PRO A 80 7.62 -0.31 5.05
C PRO A 80 8.20 1.07 5.40
N LEU A 81 7.98 2.09 4.58
CA LEU A 81 8.44 3.46 4.77
C LEU A 81 7.35 4.39 5.34
N ALA A 82 6.29 3.86 5.95
CA ALA A 82 5.32 4.68 6.66
C ALA A 82 6.01 5.53 7.75
N ALA A 83 5.58 6.79 7.90
CA ALA A 83 6.18 7.80 8.78
C ALA A 83 7.63 8.21 8.44
N TRP A 84 8.16 7.86 7.27
CA TRP A 84 9.49 8.30 6.82
C TRP A 84 9.62 9.84 6.86
N GLY A 85 10.71 10.33 7.47
CA GLY A 85 10.97 11.78 7.63
C GLY A 85 9.96 12.51 8.54
N MET A 86 9.07 11.80 9.21
CA MET A 86 8.15 12.33 10.22
C MET A 86 8.68 12.00 11.62
N TYR A 87 8.23 12.78 12.64
CA TYR A 87 8.64 12.52 14.03
C TYR A 87 10.15 12.50 14.23
N ASP A 88 10.85 13.47 13.63
CA ASP A 88 12.33 13.53 13.62
C ASP A 88 12.99 12.25 13.06
N ASN A 89 12.27 11.53 12.21
CA ASN A 89 12.62 10.23 11.64
C ASN A 89 12.88 9.12 12.69
N GLU A 90 12.29 9.24 13.88
CA GLU A 90 12.48 8.31 15.00
C GLU A 90 11.38 7.22 15.09
N VAL A 91 10.48 7.16 14.11
CA VAL A 91 9.38 6.19 14.06
C VAL A 91 9.38 5.41 12.72
N PRO A 92 10.49 4.69 12.41
CA PRO A 92 10.61 3.96 11.16
C PRO A 92 9.49 2.92 11.01
N GLY A 93 8.96 2.81 9.79
CA GLY A 93 7.86 1.90 9.49
C GLY A 93 6.59 2.15 10.30
N ALA A 94 6.45 3.37 10.88
CA ALA A 94 5.37 3.72 11.82
C ALA A 94 5.31 2.81 13.06
N GLY A 95 6.42 2.17 13.47
CA GLY A 95 6.49 1.29 14.64
C GLY A 95 5.68 0.01 14.53
N VAL A 96 5.25 -0.38 13.34
CA VAL A 96 4.47 -1.60 13.08
C VAL A 96 4.85 -2.21 11.73
N VAL A 97 5.09 -3.51 11.69
CA VAL A 97 5.29 -4.26 10.45
C VAL A 97 3.94 -4.83 10.02
N THR A 98 3.54 -4.55 8.78
CA THR A 98 2.33 -5.13 8.18
C THR A 98 2.68 -5.80 6.87
N GLY A 99 2.05 -6.92 6.56
CA GLY A 99 2.32 -7.62 5.31
C GLY A 99 1.50 -8.90 5.15
N ILE A 100 1.59 -9.48 3.97
CA ILE A 100 0.90 -10.73 3.63
C ILE A 100 1.95 -11.83 3.55
N ALA A 101 1.70 -12.91 4.25
CA ALA A 101 2.56 -14.10 4.31
C ALA A 101 1.74 -15.38 4.22
N ILE A 102 2.40 -16.48 3.91
CA ILE A 102 1.80 -17.81 3.96
C ILE A 102 2.17 -18.47 5.29
N ILE A 103 1.18 -18.93 6.04
CA ILE A 103 1.35 -19.63 7.32
C ILE A 103 0.51 -20.91 7.26
N GLN A 104 1.14 -22.07 7.38
CA GLN A 104 0.49 -23.39 7.24
C GLN A 104 -0.31 -23.50 5.92
N GLY A 105 0.26 -22.96 4.82
CA GLY A 105 -0.39 -22.92 3.52
C GLY A 105 -1.51 -21.89 3.37
N VAL A 106 -1.83 -21.12 4.43
CA VAL A 106 -2.90 -20.12 4.44
C VAL A 106 -2.31 -18.72 4.27
N PRO A 107 -2.72 -17.93 3.25
CA PRO A 107 -2.38 -16.51 3.18
C PRO A 107 -3.01 -15.74 4.34
N CYS A 108 -2.19 -15.04 5.12
CA CYS A 108 -2.58 -14.29 6.30
C CYS A 108 -2.09 -12.84 6.22
N MET A 109 -2.83 -11.93 6.81
CA MET A 109 -2.39 -10.57 7.09
C MET A 109 -1.67 -10.55 8.44
N ILE A 110 -0.40 -10.19 8.45
CA ILE A 110 0.39 -9.98 9.67
C ILE A 110 0.35 -8.51 10.05
N ILE A 111 0.10 -8.22 11.33
CA ILE A 111 0.15 -6.90 11.94
C ILE A 111 0.96 -7.03 13.22
N ALA A 112 2.22 -6.58 13.20
CA ALA A 112 3.18 -6.85 14.25
C ALA A 112 3.83 -5.58 14.80
N ASN A 113 3.67 -5.29 16.09
CA ASN A 113 4.28 -4.12 16.73
C ASN A 113 5.80 -4.29 16.83
N ASP A 114 6.55 -3.25 16.49
CA ASP A 114 7.98 -3.15 16.78
C ASP A 114 8.19 -2.39 18.08
N ALA A 115 8.36 -3.12 19.19
CA ALA A 115 8.59 -2.51 20.49
C ALA A 115 9.97 -1.82 20.62
N THR A 116 10.88 -1.99 19.67
CA THR A 116 12.13 -1.22 19.62
C THR A 116 11.91 0.22 19.20
N VAL A 117 10.81 0.48 18.44
CA VAL A 117 10.38 1.80 17.99
C VAL A 117 9.43 2.40 19.02
N LYS A 118 9.89 3.37 19.79
CA LYS A 118 9.08 4.10 20.82
C LYS A 118 8.24 3.18 21.72
N GLY A 119 8.74 1.95 22.02
CA GLY A 119 8.01 1.00 22.85
C GLY A 119 6.75 0.41 22.21
N GLY A 120 6.60 0.46 20.90
CA GLY A 120 5.41 0.02 20.19
C GLY A 120 4.22 0.96 20.37
N SER A 121 4.45 2.24 20.68
CA SER A 121 3.38 3.24 20.81
C SER A 121 2.70 3.52 19.47
N PHE A 122 1.40 3.79 19.50
CA PHE A 122 0.61 4.11 18.32
C PHE A 122 0.65 5.61 18.03
N PHE A 123 1.29 5.98 16.94
CA PHE A 123 1.23 7.30 16.31
C PHE A 123 0.08 7.36 15.30
N HIS A 124 -0.20 8.51 14.72
CA HIS A 124 -1.24 8.63 13.70
C HIS A 124 -0.99 7.68 12.51
N GLU A 125 0.24 7.63 12.00
CA GLU A 125 0.60 6.75 10.87
C GLU A 125 0.62 5.27 11.27
N THR A 126 0.90 4.94 12.53
CA THR A 126 0.76 3.56 13.04
C THR A 126 -0.69 3.09 12.93
N VAL A 127 -1.63 3.93 13.37
CA VAL A 127 -3.08 3.64 13.30
C VAL A 127 -3.52 3.53 11.85
N LYS A 128 -3.12 4.49 11.01
CA LYS A 128 -3.48 4.49 9.58
C LYS A 128 -2.96 3.23 8.86
N LYS A 129 -1.75 2.79 9.17
CA LYS A 129 -1.16 1.57 8.63
C LYS A 129 -1.90 0.32 9.10
N HIS A 130 -2.27 0.27 10.38
CA HIS A 130 -3.06 -0.83 10.94
C HIS A 130 -4.45 -0.91 10.28
N VAL A 131 -5.16 0.21 10.16
CA VAL A 131 -6.46 0.29 9.48
C VAL A 131 -6.34 -0.18 8.03
N ARG A 132 -5.29 0.27 7.30
CA ARG A 132 -5.08 -0.15 5.91
C ARG A 132 -4.83 -1.66 5.79
N ALA A 133 -4.06 -2.25 6.69
CA ALA A 133 -3.85 -3.70 6.73
C ALA A 133 -5.18 -4.46 6.93
N GLN A 134 -6.05 -3.97 7.82
CA GLN A 134 -7.38 -4.55 8.04
C GLN A 134 -8.30 -4.40 6.82
N GLU A 135 -8.23 -3.27 6.09
CA GLU A 135 -8.96 -3.08 4.83
C GLU A 135 -8.53 -4.11 3.78
N ILE A 136 -7.22 -4.27 3.58
CA ILE A 136 -6.65 -5.28 2.67
C ILE A 136 -7.05 -6.69 3.11
N ALA A 137 -7.00 -6.98 4.40
CA ALA A 137 -7.43 -8.27 4.94
C ALA A 137 -8.91 -8.54 4.63
N ARG A 138 -9.78 -7.55 4.80
CA ARG A 138 -11.21 -7.67 4.48
C ARG A 138 -11.43 -7.93 2.99
N GLU A 139 -10.80 -7.14 2.13
CA GLU A 139 -10.96 -7.24 0.68
C GLU A 139 -10.49 -8.58 0.10
N ASN A 140 -9.50 -9.21 0.75
CA ASN A 140 -8.90 -10.47 0.32
C ASN A 140 -9.24 -11.63 1.27
N ARG A 141 -10.14 -11.43 2.27
CA ARG A 141 -10.55 -12.40 3.28
C ARG A 141 -9.38 -13.14 3.92
N LEU A 142 -8.36 -12.36 4.36
CA LEU A 142 -7.16 -12.88 5.00
C LEU A 142 -7.35 -12.95 6.51
N PRO A 143 -7.12 -14.07 7.19
CA PRO A 143 -6.96 -14.10 8.65
C PRO A 143 -5.97 -13.05 9.09
N CYS A 144 -6.30 -12.28 10.15
CA CYS A 144 -5.41 -11.29 10.73
C CYS A 144 -4.65 -11.90 11.90
N ILE A 145 -3.32 -11.83 11.84
CA ILE A 145 -2.44 -12.32 12.89
C ILE A 145 -1.74 -11.13 13.53
N TYR A 146 -2.09 -10.86 14.79
CA TYR A 146 -1.55 -9.74 15.56
C TYR A 146 -0.41 -10.24 16.47
N LEU A 147 0.80 -9.74 16.24
CA LEU A 147 1.95 -9.94 17.12
C LEU A 147 2.08 -8.70 18.00
N VAL A 148 1.54 -8.78 19.23
CA VAL A 148 1.30 -7.62 20.08
C VAL A 148 2.43 -7.40 21.06
N ASP A 149 3.03 -6.21 21.01
CA ASP A 149 4.04 -5.72 21.96
C ASP A 149 3.99 -4.19 21.95
N CYS A 150 2.94 -3.57 22.56
CA CYS A 150 2.59 -2.17 22.34
C CYS A 150 2.42 -1.37 23.63
N GLY A 151 2.84 -0.10 23.59
CA GLY A 151 2.73 0.85 24.70
C GLY A 151 1.40 1.62 24.76
N GLY A 152 0.44 1.37 23.85
CA GLY A 152 -0.79 2.14 23.73
C GLY A 152 -0.61 3.39 22.85
N ALA A 153 -1.59 4.32 22.91
CA ALA A 153 -1.56 5.54 22.10
C ALA A 153 -0.42 6.50 22.53
N TYR A 154 0.20 7.16 21.56
CA TYR A 154 1.18 8.22 21.84
C TYR A 154 0.45 9.47 22.36
N LEU A 155 0.46 9.65 23.67
CA LEU A 155 -0.34 10.65 24.37
C LEU A 155 -0.10 12.11 23.94
N PRO A 156 1.13 12.55 23.59
CA PRO A 156 1.32 13.92 23.12
C PRO A 156 0.54 14.29 21.85
N GLU A 157 0.13 13.30 21.03
CA GLU A 157 -0.68 13.50 19.82
C GLU A 157 -2.06 12.81 19.91
N GLN A 158 -2.62 12.73 21.12
CA GLN A 158 -3.87 12.01 21.36
C GLN A 158 -5.04 12.52 20.50
N ASP A 159 -5.08 13.81 20.17
CA ASP A 159 -6.06 14.44 19.28
C ASP A 159 -6.02 13.90 17.84
N ARG A 160 -4.85 13.47 17.37
CA ARG A 160 -4.64 12.87 16.04
C ARG A 160 -4.75 11.35 16.02
N VAL A 161 -4.80 10.71 17.19
CA VAL A 161 -4.79 9.25 17.33
C VAL A 161 -6.13 8.70 17.79
N PHE A 162 -6.87 9.44 18.67
CA PHE A 162 -7.98 8.88 19.42
C PHE A 162 -9.38 9.19 18.89
N PRO A 163 -9.80 10.48 18.64
CA PRO A 163 -11.22 10.83 18.70
C PRO A 163 -12.02 10.65 17.41
N ASP A 164 -11.39 10.49 16.23
CA ASP A 164 -12.07 10.62 14.94
C ASP A 164 -12.17 9.28 14.18
N LYS A 165 -12.92 9.31 13.09
CA LYS A 165 -13.01 8.21 12.13
C LYS A 165 -11.63 7.98 11.48
N GLY A 166 -11.21 6.72 11.37
CA GLY A 166 -9.86 6.37 10.90
C GLY A 166 -8.80 6.45 12.00
N HIS A 167 -9.17 6.87 13.22
CA HIS A 167 -8.33 6.85 14.40
C HIS A 167 -8.36 5.48 15.12
N PHE A 168 -7.76 5.40 16.28
CA PHE A 168 -7.49 4.14 16.99
C PHE A 168 -8.76 3.29 17.23
N GLY A 169 -9.92 3.92 17.53
CA GLY A 169 -11.19 3.21 17.66
C GLY A 169 -11.62 2.47 16.38
N THR A 170 -11.21 2.93 15.21
CA THR A 170 -11.50 2.27 13.93
C THR A 170 -10.83 0.90 13.83
N THR A 171 -9.64 0.70 14.43
CA THR A 171 -8.96 -0.60 14.42
C THR A 171 -9.78 -1.66 15.15
N PHE A 172 -10.40 -1.30 16.27
CA PHE A 172 -11.25 -2.20 17.05
C PHE A 172 -12.59 -2.48 16.35
N TYR A 173 -13.20 -1.44 15.80
CA TYR A 173 -14.42 -1.59 15.01
C TYR A 173 -14.18 -2.54 13.83
N ASN A 174 -13.10 -2.35 13.09
CA ASN A 174 -12.75 -3.21 11.97
C ASN A 174 -12.47 -4.64 12.40
N GLN A 175 -11.74 -4.86 13.50
CA GLN A 175 -11.44 -6.19 14.04
C GLN A 175 -12.73 -6.97 14.34
N VAL A 176 -13.68 -6.34 15.04
CA VAL A 176 -14.98 -6.96 15.33
C VAL A 176 -15.76 -7.25 14.04
N LYS A 177 -15.73 -6.33 13.06
CA LYS A 177 -16.42 -6.54 11.77
C LYS A 177 -15.78 -7.66 10.95
N LEU A 178 -14.46 -7.76 10.95
CA LEU A 178 -13.74 -8.84 10.26
C LEU A 178 -14.10 -10.20 10.86
N SER A 179 -14.10 -10.33 12.19
CA SER A 179 -14.55 -11.55 12.87
C SER A 179 -16.02 -11.88 12.52
N ALA A 180 -16.91 -10.89 12.57
CA ALA A 180 -18.31 -11.07 12.19
C ALA A 180 -18.50 -11.46 10.71
N ASP A 181 -17.61 -11.03 9.81
CA ASP A 181 -17.57 -11.44 8.40
C ASP A 181 -16.95 -12.84 8.21
N GLY A 182 -16.58 -13.54 9.29
CA GLY A 182 -15.93 -14.86 9.28
C GLY A 182 -14.46 -14.83 8.86
N ILE A 183 -13.77 -13.71 9.09
CA ILE A 183 -12.34 -13.57 8.87
C ILE A 183 -11.63 -13.69 10.24
N PRO A 184 -10.89 -14.77 10.51
CA PRO A 184 -10.30 -15.02 11.82
C PRO A 184 -9.36 -13.91 12.29
N GLN A 185 -9.45 -13.60 13.60
CA GLN A 185 -8.64 -12.59 14.28
C GLN A 185 -7.86 -13.27 15.41
N ILE A 186 -6.55 -13.45 15.25
CA ILE A 186 -5.73 -14.24 16.18
C ILE A 186 -4.60 -13.36 16.70
N SER A 187 -4.39 -13.34 18.02
CA SER A 187 -3.35 -12.56 18.67
C SER A 187 -2.35 -13.42 19.42
N ALA A 188 -1.07 -13.03 19.37
CA ALA A 188 -0.09 -13.44 20.35
C ALA A 188 0.54 -12.22 21.02
N VAL A 189 0.60 -12.23 22.36
CA VAL A 189 1.13 -11.13 23.16
C VAL A 189 2.52 -11.49 23.67
N PHE A 190 3.51 -10.67 23.28
CA PHE A 190 4.93 -10.88 23.56
C PHE A 190 5.50 -9.89 24.58
N GLY A 191 4.71 -8.89 24.95
CA GLY A 191 5.15 -7.84 25.85
C GLY A 191 3.99 -7.10 26.49
N GLY A 192 4.23 -5.82 26.80
CA GLY A 192 3.16 -4.97 27.35
C GLY A 192 2.05 -4.75 26.33
N CYS A 193 0.82 -4.71 26.82
CA CYS A 193 -0.37 -4.40 26.04
C CYS A 193 -1.29 -3.58 26.94
N THR A 194 -1.18 -2.26 26.85
CA THR A 194 -1.78 -1.35 27.83
C THR A 194 -2.82 -0.44 27.20
N ALA A 195 -3.82 -0.06 27.97
CA ALA A 195 -4.89 0.87 27.63
C ALA A 195 -5.63 0.42 26.34
N GLY A 196 -5.73 1.29 25.33
CA GLY A 196 -6.37 0.94 24.05
C GLY A 196 -5.76 -0.29 23.38
N GLY A 197 -4.44 -0.48 23.49
CA GLY A 197 -3.76 -1.67 22.95
C GLY A 197 -4.28 -3.00 23.51
N ALA A 198 -4.77 -3.01 24.74
CA ALA A 198 -5.33 -4.20 25.37
C ALA A 198 -6.58 -4.75 24.67
N TYR A 199 -7.27 -3.92 23.90
CA TYR A 199 -8.43 -4.37 23.13
C TYR A 199 -8.06 -5.21 21.91
N ILE A 200 -6.85 -5.10 21.36
CA ILE A 200 -6.43 -5.92 20.22
C ILE A 200 -6.51 -7.42 20.58
N PRO A 201 -5.82 -7.93 21.63
CA PRO A 201 -6.00 -9.32 22.02
C PRO A 201 -7.40 -9.60 22.60
N ALA A 202 -7.99 -8.69 23.39
CA ALA A 202 -9.29 -8.94 24.01
C ALA A 202 -10.46 -9.05 23.01
N LEU A 203 -10.31 -8.55 21.79
CA LEU A 203 -11.27 -8.65 20.68
C LEU A 203 -10.87 -9.72 19.64
N SER A 204 -9.78 -10.43 19.86
CA SER A 204 -9.38 -11.53 19.00
C SER A 204 -10.21 -12.78 19.28
N ASP A 205 -10.36 -13.64 18.27
CA ASP A 205 -11.08 -14.91 18.39
C ASP A 205 -10.28 -15.92 19.24
N GLU A 206 -8.95 -15.87 19.15
CA GLU A 206 -8.02 -16.66 19.97
C GLU A 206 -6.79 -15.87 20.38
N VAL A 207 -6.34 -16.07 21.61
CA VAL A 207 -5.24 -15.31 22.24
C VAL A 207 -4.20 -16.24 22.85
N VAL A 208 -2.93 -16.04 22.46
CA VAL A 208 -1.77 -16.69 23.06
C VAL A 208 -1.00 -15.65 23.88
N MET A 209 -0.59 -15.98 25.12
CA MET A 209 0.26 -15.10 25.92
C MET A 209 1.56 -15.80 26.31
N VAL A 210 2.68 -15.07 26.22
CA VAL A 210 4.01 -15.55 26.61
C VAL A 210 4.23 -15.35 28.11
N ARG A 211 4.58 -16.41 28.84
CA ARG A 211 4.85 -16.38 30.27
C ARG A 211 5.93 -15.36 30.64
N GLY A 212 5.71 -14.59 31.69
CA GLY A 212 6.67 -13.67 32.30
C GLY A 212 6.93 -12.37 31.51
N ASN A 213 6.64 -12.35 30.18
CA ASN A 213 6.83 -11.19 29.33
C ASN A 213 5.52 -10.50 28.95
N ALA A 214 4.49 -11.28 28.62
CA ALA A 214 3.21 -10.76 28.16
C ALA A 214 2.35 -10.22 29.30
N ARG A 215 1.79 -9.03 29.10
CA ARG A 215 0.87 -8.39 30.06
C ARG A 215 -0.22 -7.67 29.32
N ILE A 216 -1.46 -7.89 29.74
CA ILE A 216 -2.65 -7.18 29.25
C ILE A 216 -3.31 -6.47 30.42
N HIS A 217 -3.51 -5.15 30.34
CA HIS A 217 -4.27 -4.40 31.32
C HIS A 217 -4.80 -3.08 30.74
N LEU A 218 -6.02 -2.71 31.07
CA LEU A 218 -6.62 -1.44 30.66
C LEU A 218 -5.97 -0.26 31.39
N GLY A 219 -5.69 -0.40 32.68
CA GLY A 219 -4.92 0.55 33.47
C GLY A 219 -3.67 -0.12 34.02
N GLY A 220 -2.49 0.37 33.66
CA GLY A 220 -1.23 -0.15 34.24
C GLY A 220 -1.07 0.17 35.72
N PRO A 221 -0.07 -0.41 36.42
CA PRO A 221 0.13 -0.26 37.87
C PRO A 221 0.12 1.18 38.35
N SER A 222 0.71 2.12 37.62
CA SER A 222 0.71 3.55 37.96
C SER A 222 -0.68 4.19 37.87
N ILE A 223 -1.51 3.76 36.92
CA ILE A 223 -2.88 4.24 36.78
C ILE A 223 -3.76 3.70 37.93
N VAL A 224 -3.60 2.41 38.25
CA VAL A 224 -4.29 1.76 39.38
C VAL A 224 -3.94 2.45 40.69
N ALA A 225 -2.64 2.69 40.93
CA ALA A 225 -2.18 3.42 42.11
C ALA A 225 -2.78 4.82 42.20
N ALA A 226 -2.83 5.56 41.10
CA ALA A 226 -3.39 6.92 41.07
C ALA A 226 -4.93 6.95 41.21
N ALA A 227 -5.63 5.95 40.65
CA ALA A 227 -7.09 5.95 40.60
C ALA A 227 -7.75 5.42 41.87
N ILE A 228 -7.20 4.35 42.46
CA ILE A 228 -7.80 3.67 43.62
C ILE A 228 -6.82 3.41 44.78
N ASN A 229 -5.63 4.00 44.71
CA ASN A 229 -4.56 3.86 45.71
C ASN A 229 -4.16 2.41 46.02
N GLU A 230 -4.22 1.53 45.04
CA GLU A 230 -3.78 0.14 45.09
C GLU A 230 -2.38 0.01 44.52
N THR A 231 -1.46 -0.60 45.28
CA THR A 231 -0.11 -0.92 44.80
C THR A 231 -0.07 -2.36 44.34
N VAL A 232 0.08 -2.60 43.06
CA VAL A 232 0.14 -3.92 42.41
C VAL A 232 1.23 -3.94 41.36
N ASP A 233 1.95 -5.03 41.21
CA ASP A 233 2.91 -5.21 40.13
C ASP A 233 2.20 -5.62 38.82
N GLY A 234 2.86 -5.39 37.69
CA GLY A 234 2.25 -5.65 36.39
C GLY A 234 1.97 -7.12 36.06
N GLU A 235 2.71 -8.05 36.68
CA GLU A 235 2.49 -9.50 36.47
C GLU A 235 1.24 -9.97 37.25
N THR A 236 1.09 -9.54 38.48
CA THR A 236 -0.10 -9.80 39.30
C THR A 236 -1.34 -9.17 38.70
N LEU A 237 -1.22 -7.93 38.15
CA LEU A 237 -2.33 -7.17 37.60
C LEU A 237 -2.84 -7.73 36.27
N GLY A 238 -1.93 -8.20 35.38
CA GLY A 238 -2.30 -8.57 34.01
C GLY A 238 -1.33 -9.52 33.33
N GLY A 239 -0.62 -10.36 34.09
CA GLY A 239 0.33 -11.33 33.56
C GLY A 239 -0.34 -12.51 32.86
N ALA A 240 0.45 -13.23 32.07
CA ALA A 240 -0.03 -14.32 31.22
C ALA A 240 -0.70 -15.46 32.01
N GLU A 241 -0.14 -15.83 33.19
CA GLU A 241 -0.73 -16.90 34.04
C GLU A 241 -2.08 -16.48 34.61
N MET A 242 -2.20 -15.23 35.07
CA MET A 242 -3.45 -14.71 35.60
C MET A 242 -4.52 -14.71 34.53
N HIS A 243 -4.19 -14.23 33.32
CA HIS A 243 -5.16 -14.19 32.22
C HIS A 243 -5.54 -15.57 31.68
N SER A 244 -4.63 -16.54 31.69
CA SER A 244 -4.92 -17.91 31.22
C SER A 244 -5.66 -18.77 32.25
N ARG A 245 -5.51 -18.49 33.56
CA ARG A 245 -6.06 -19.38 34.61
C ARG A 245 -7.20 -18.77 35.42
N VAL A 246 -7.28 -17.45 35.48
CA VAL A 246 -8.24 -16.74 36.34
C VAL A 246 -9.25 -15.92 35.53
N SER A 247 -8.78 -15.00 34.69
CA SER A 247 -9.70 -14.11 33.96
C SER A 247 -10.24 -14.68 32.64
N GLY A 248 -9.53 -15.66 32.04
CA GLY A 248 -9.91 -16.24 30.75
C GLY A 248 -9.73 -15.32 29.54
N VAL A 249 -8.93 -14.25 29.65
CA VAL A 249 -8.60 -13.38 28.51
C VAL A 249 -7.63 -14.04 27.53
N SER A 250 -6.77 -14.92 28.04
CA SER A 250 -5.85 -15.73 27.21
C SER A 250 -6.33 -17.16 27.13
N ASP A 251 -6.39 -17.68 25.90
CA ASP A 251 -6.78 -19.07 25.64
C ASP A 251 -5.60 -20.04 25.82
N TYR A 252 -4.39 -19.56 25.52
CA TYR A 252 -3.18 -20.37 25.56
C TYR A 252 -2.04 -19.66 26.26
N LEU A 253 -1.41 -20.37 27.20
CA LEU A 253 -0.18 -19.95 27.86
C LEU A 253 1.02 -20.61 27.16
N ALA A 254 1.92 -19.81 26.61
CA ALA A 254 3.17 -20.28 26.02
C ALA A 254 4.35 -20.03 26.97
N GLU A 255 5.28 -20.96 27.05
CA GLU A 255 6.44 -20.84 27.94
C GLU A 255 7.44 -19.76 27.47
N ASP A 256 7.57 -19.59 26.14
CA ASP A 256 8.47 -18.63 25.51
C ASP A 256 7.91 -18.15 24.16
N GLU A 257 8.61 -17.23 23.51
CA GLU A 257 8.21 -16.68 22.21
C GLU A 257 8.17 -17.75 21.09
N PRO A 258 9.15 -18.65 20.94
CA PRO A 258 9.09 -19.76 19.98
C PRO A 258 7.88 -20.67 20.18
N ALA A 259 7.53 -21.00 21.42
CA ALA A 259 6.34 -21.80 21.73
C ALA A 259 5.04 -21.08 21.36
N ALA A 260 4.98 -19.76 21.57
CA ALA A 260 3.83 -18.93 21.16
C ALA A 260 3.68 -18.91 19.64
N LEU A 261 4.77 -18.73 18.88
CA LEU A 261 4.77 -18.74 17.41
C LEU A 261 4.36 -20.11 16.87
N LYS A 262 4.87 -21.20 17.48
CA LYS A 262 4.41 -22.55 17.14
C LYS A 262 2.91 -22.71 17.38
N LYS A 263 2.40 -22.22 18.52
CA LYS A 263 0.96 -22.29 18.85
C LYS A 263 0.13 -21.51 17.82
N LEU A 264 0.57 -20.31 17.37
CA LEU A 264 -0.08 -19.59 16.28
C LEU A 264 -0.17 -20.41 15.00
N ARG A 265 0.94 -21.08 14.61
CA ARG A 265 0.94 -21.97 13.44
C ARG A 265 -0.04 -23.11 13.60
N ASP A 266 -0.11 -23.74 14.81
CA ASP A 266 -1.05 -24.82 15.09
C ASP A 266 -2.52 -24.32 14.99
N ILE A 267 -2.83 -23.14 15.51
CA ILE A 267 -4.16 -22.53 15.42
C ILE A 267 -4.52 -22.28 13.94
N ILE A 268 -3.64 -21.63 13.18
CA ILE A 268 -3.88 -21.30 11.77
C ILE A 268 -4.08 -22.58 10.94
N GLY A 269 -3.28 -23.62 11.18
CA GLY A 269 -3.45 -24.92 10.53
C GLY A 269 -4.78 -25.60 10.85
N GLY A 270 -5.40 -25.27 12.00
CA GLY A 270 -6.70 -25.78 12.43
C GLY A 270 -7.93 -24.99 11.95
N LEU A 271 -7.77 -23.82 11.29
CA LEU A 271 -8.86 -22.92 10.93
C LEU A 271 -9.84 -23.50 9.87
N ASN A 272 -9.53 -24.61 9.22
CA ASN A 272 -10.32 -25.21 8.15
C ASN A 272 -10.73 -24.21 7.05
N ILE A 273 -9.81 -23.32 6.69
CA ILE A 273 -10.06 -22.33 5.63
C ILE A 273 -9.88 -23.01 4.27
N VAL A 274 -11.00 -23.16 3.57
CA VAL A 274 -10.99 -23.58 2.17
C VAL A 274 -11.06 -22.33 1.31
N ARG A 275 -9.94 -21.94 0.69
CA ARG A 275 -9.96 -20.92 -0.35
C ARG A 275 -10.25 -21.58 -1.69
N PRO A 276 -11.20 -21.04 -2.47
CA PRO A 276 -11.37 -21.48 -3.84
C PRO A 276 -10.02 -21.33 -4.57
N ASN A 277 -9.48 -22.45 -5.03
CA ASN A 277 -8.26 -22.38 -5.83
C ASN A 277 -8.67 -21.99 -7.26
N HIS A 278 -8.86 -20.71 -7.51
CA HIS A 278 -8.90 -20.21 -8.88
C HIS A 278 -7.47 -20.19 -9.42
N ALA A 279 -7.03 -21.36 -9.85
CA ALA A 279 -5.76 -21.52 -10.53
C ALA A 279 -5.65 -20.51 -11.68
N ALA A 280 -4.43 -20.10 -11.98
CA ALA A 280 -4.14 -19.39 -13.21
C ALA A 280 -4.83 -20.08 -14.39
N THR A 281 -5.48 -19.31 -15.26
CA THR A 281 -6.25 -19.87 -16.38
C THR A 281 -5.34 -20.35 -17.51
N ARG A 282 -4.05 -20.01 -17.44
CA ARG A 282 -3.00 -20.45 -18.38
C ARG A 282 -1.72 -20.77 -17.62
N GLU A 283 -0.87 -21.58 -18.25
CA GLU A 283 0.51 -21.78 -17.81
C GLU A 283 1.26 -20.45 -17.87
N PRO A 284 1.88 -19.97 -16.78
CA PRO A 284 2.67 -18.75 -16.78
C PRO A 284 3.84 -18.81 -17.78
N LYS A 285 4.06 -17.72 -18.49
CA LYS A 285 5.20 -17.58 -19.40
C LYS A 285 6.06 -16.38 -18.95
N PRO A 286 7.40 -16.49 -18.96
CA PRO A 286 8.22 -15.28 -18.76
C PRO A 286 7.98 -14.30 -19.92
N PRO A 287 8.09 -12.99 -19.67
CA PRO A 287 8.15 -12.00 -20.74
C PRO A 287 9.33 -12.29 -21.69
N LEU A 288 9.22 -11.87 -22.93
CA LEU A 288 10.33 -11.98 -23.90
C LEU A 288 11.46 -10.97 -23.62
N TYR A 289 11.14 -9.89 -22.92
CA TYR A 289 12.08 -8.82 -22.58
C TYR A 289 12.24 -8.74 -21.07
N ASP A 290 13.48 -8.48 -20.63
CA ASP A 290 13.83 -8.48 -19.22
C ASP A 290 13.25 -7.25 -18.49
N ALA A 291 12.62 -7.46 -17.33
CA ALA A 291 12.11 -6.39 -16.49
C ALA A 291 13.23 -5.47 -15.95
N GLU A 292 14.47 -5.98 -15.84
CA GLU A 292 15.66 -5.20 -15.49
C GLU A 292 16.04 -4.13 -16.54
N GLU A 293 15.40 -4.15 -17.71
CA GLU A 293 15.57 -3.11 -18.73
C GLU A 293 14.70 -1.87 -18.45
N ILE A 294 13.65 -1.97 -17.62
CA ILE A 294 12.70 -0.87 -17.37
C ILE A 294 13.42 0.42 -16.89
N PRO A 295 14.40 0.38 -15.98
CA PRO A 295 15.16 1.58 -15.58
C PRO A 295 15.89 2.31 -16.71
N GLY A 296 16.21 1.62 -17.80
CA GLY A 296 16.84 2.23 -18.98
C GLY A 296 15.83 2.86 -19.96
N ILE A 297 14.56 2.46 -19.87
CA ILE A 297 13.47 2.96 -20.72
C ILE A 297 12.90 4.26 -20.18
N ILE A 298 12.72 4.33 -18.87
CA ILE A 298 12.11 5.45 -18.17
C ILE A 298 13.20 6.39 -17.64
N GLU A 299 12.94 7.67 -17.74
CA GLU A 299 13.84 8.65 -17.13
C GLU A 299 13.52 8.83 -15.65
N ALA A 300 14.53 9.12 -14.85
CA ALA A 300 14.37 9.48 -13.44
C ALA A 300 13.45 10.71 -13.27
N ASN A 301 13.45 11.61 -14.27
CA ASN A 301 12.50 12.71 -14.36
C ASN A 301 11.28 12.30 -15.21
N PRO A 302 10.06 12.25 -14.64
CA PRO A 302 8.87 11.80 -15.35
C PRO A 302 8.33 12.76 -16.43
N LYS A 303 9.05 13.86 -16.75
CA LYS A 303 8.65 14.83 -17.78
C LYS A 303 8.80 14.31 -19.22
N ASN A 304 9.71 13.38 -19.43
CA ASN A 304 9.97 12.86 -20.76
C ASN A 304 9.06 11.67 -21.08
N PRO A 305 8.35 11.71 -22.22
CA PRO A 305 7.43 10.64 -22.58
C PRO A 305 8.21 9.40 -23.06
N TYR A 306 7.72 8.24 -22.70
CA TYR A 306 8.09 6.94 -23.24
C TYR A 306 6.82 6.19 -23.60
N ASP A 307 6.94 5.19 -24.49
CA ASP A 307 5.78 4.36 -24.81
C ASP A 307 5.53 3.33 -23.70
N VAL A 308 4.40 3.42 -23.04
CA VAL A 308 4.01 2.50 -21.95
C VAL A 308 3.93 1.04 -22.40
N ARG A 309 3.79 0.78 -23.71
CA ARG A 309 3.83 -0.58 -24.27
C ARG A 309 5.16 -1.27 -24.02
N GLU A 310 6.25 -0.51 -23.94
CA GLU A 310 7.58 -1.05 -23.57
C GLU A 310 7.61 -1.58 -22.14
N VAL A 311 6.90 -0.91 -21.22
CA VAL A 311 6.72 -1.39 -19.85
C VAL A 311 5.82 -2.62 -19.83
N VAL A 312 4.67 -2.56 -20.51
CA VAL A 312 3.71 -3.69 -20.60
C VAL A 312 4.41 -4.94 -21.14
N ALA A 313 5.22 -4.81 -22.20
CA ALA A 313 5.95 -5.93 -22.83
C ALA A 313 6.92 -6.63 -21.86
N ARG A 314 7.37 -5.95 -20.78
CA ARG A 314 8.28 -6.50 -19.76
C ARG A 314 7.55 -7.03 -18.52
N LEU A 315 6.23 -6.87 -18.49
CA LEU A 315 5.41 -7.33 -17.36
C LEU A 315 4.54 -8.53 -17.70
N VAL A 316 3.96 -8.57 -18.91
CA VAL A 316 2.95 -9.56 -19.28
C VAL A 316 3.56 -10.86 -19.84
N ASP A 317 2.85 -11.96 -19.67
CA ASP A 317 3.25 -13.28 -20.11
C ASP A 317 3.56 -13.32 -21.61
N GLY A 318 4.77 -13.80 -21.96
CA GLY A 318 5.24 -13.90 -23.35
C GLY A 318 5.27 -12.58 -24.11
N SER A 319 5.20 -11.43 -23.40
CA SER A 319 5.00 -10.10 -24.00
C SER A 319 3.76 -10.03 -24.91
N GLU A 320 2.79 -10.92 -24.67
CA GLU A 320 1.55 -11.03 -25.44
C GLU A 320 0.51 -10.01 -24.93
N PHE A 321 -0.01 -9.17 -25.85
CA PHE A 321 -0.96 -8.10 -25.51
C PHE A 321 -1.96 -7.88 -26.63
N GLN A 322 -3.26 -8.00 -26.34
CA GLN A 322 -4.33 -7.67 -27.27
C GLN A 322 -4.77 -6.25 -27.03
N GLU A 323 -4.21 -5.31 -27.77
CA GLU A 323 -4.55 -3.88 -27.63
C GLU A 323 -5.96 -3.59 -28.15
N PHE A 324 -6.70 -2.80 -27.37
CA PHE A 324 -8.05 -2.35 -27.68
C PHE A 324 -8.02 -0.96 -28.31
N LYS A 325 -8.58 -0.81 -29.50
CA LYS A 325 -8.64 0.44 -30.26
C LYS A 325 -7.27 1.14 -30.37
N PRO A 326 -6.23 0.50 -30.94
CA PRO A 326 -4.88 1.07 -31.01
C PRO A 326 -4.82 2.40 -31.79
N ASP A 327 -5.68 2.57 -32.78
CA ASP A 327 -5.67 3.72 -33.68
C ASP A 327 -6.57 4.89 -33.20
N TRP A 328 -7.23 4.76 -32.04
CA TRP A 328 -8.14 5.78 -31.51
C TRP A 328 -7.90 6.03 -30.04
N GLY A 329 -7.72 7.30 -29.64
CA GLY A 329 -7.35 7.66 -28.27
C GLY A 329 -6.02 7.06 -27.87
N ALA A 330 -4.98 7.23 -28.70
CA ALA A 330 -3.68 6.54 -28.59
C ALA A 330 -2.89 6.90 -27.32
N GLU A 331 -3.23 8.03 -26.67
CA GLU A 331 -2.62 8.50 -25.44
C GLU A 331 -2.99 7.62 -24.22
N LEU A 332 -4.02 6.79 -24.36
CA LEU A 332 -4.38 5.78 -23.37
C LEU A 332 -4.30 4.39 -24.01
N VAL A 333 -3.31 3.62 -23.62
CA VAL A 333 -3.13 2.24 -24.04
C VAL A 333 -4.01 1.35 -23.18
N CYS A 334 -4.93 0.62 -23.79
CA CYS A 334 -5.82 -0.33 -23.14
C CYS A 334 -5.70 -1.68 -23.84
N GLY A 335 -5.64 -2.78 -23.12
CA GLY A 335 -5.62 -4.09 -23.74
C GLY A 335 -5.64 -5.23 -22.72
N THR A 336 -5.93 -6.43 -23.20
CA THR A 336 -5.93 -7.65 -22.39
C THR A 336 -4.66 -8.45 -22.55
N ALA A 337 -4.20 -9.03 -21.48
CA ALA A 337 -3.00 -9.85 -21.38
C ALA A 337 -3.17 -10.95 -20.33
N TYR A 338 -2.09 -11.69 -20.12
CA TYR A 338 -1.94 -12.59 -18.97
C TYR A 338 -0.73 -12.16 -18.15
N LEU A 339 -0.81 -12.32 -16.84
CA LEU A 339 0.27 -12.05 -15.91
C LEU A 339 0.31 -13.18 -14.88
N HIS A 340 1.41 -13.94 -14.84
CA HIS A 340 1.50 -15.21 -14.11
C HIS A 340 0.32 -16.15 -14.39
N GLY A 341 -0.15 -16.18 -15.65
CA GLY A 341 -1.27 -17.00 -16.11
C GLY A 341 -2.66 -16.46 -15.74
N TYR A 342 -2.76 -15.37 -14.98
CA TYR A 342 -4.03 -14.70 -14.66
C TYR A 342 -4.40 -13.70 -15.76
N PRO A 343 -5.66 -13.70 -16.24
CA PRO A 343 -6.11 -12.70 -17.20
C PRO A 343 -6.13 -11.30 -16.55
N VAL A 344 -5.68 -10.28 -17.29
CA VAL A 344 -5.65 -8.91 -16.84
C VAL A 344 -6.04 -7.95 -17.94
N GLY A 345 -6.76 -6.88 -17.60
CA GLY A 345 -6.94 -5.70 -18.42
C GLY A 345 -5.92 -4.64 -18.00
N VAL A 346 -5.02 -4.25 -18.89
CA VAL A 346 -4.01 -3.23 -18.61
C VAL A 346 -4.42 -1.90 -19.20
N ILE A 347 -4.29 -0.83 -18.41
CA ILE A 347 -4.53 0.55 -18.81
C ILE A 347 -3.29 1.38 -18.46
N GLY A 348 -2.66 1.99 -19.46
CA GLY A 348 -1.44 2.78 -19.28
C GLY A 348 -1.47 4.08 -20.07
N ASN A 349 -0.74 5.10 -19.60
CA ASN A 349 -0.72 6.43 -20.23
C ASN A 349 0.50 6.64 -21.13
N ASN A 350 0.25 7.21 -22.32
CA ASN A 350 1.28 7.75 -23.22
C ASN A 350 1.20 9.28 -23.33
N GLY A 351 0.52 9.96 -22.41
CA GLY A 351 0.34 11.40 -22.42
C GLY A 351 -0.90 11.85 -21.64
N PRO A 352 -1.32 13.11 -21.78
CA PRO A 352 -2.55 13.61 -21.20
C PRO A 352 -3.77 12.90 -21.78
N ILE A 353 -4.84 12.78 -20.99
CA ILE A 353 -6.08 12.12 -21.45
C ILE A 353 -6.97 13.14 -22.19
N PHE A 354 -7.27 12.84 -23.45
CA PHE A 354 -8.24 13.56 -24.28
C PHE A 354 -9.64 12.95 -24.12
N SER A 355 -10.64 13.58 -24.74
CA SER A 355 -12.02 13.09 -24.71
C SER A 355 -12.15 11.67 -25.26
N GLU A 356 -11.50 11.39 -26.37
CA GLU A 356 -11.48 10.08 -27.04
C GLU A 356 -10.82 9.04 -26.15
N SER A 357 -9.67 9.36 -25.55
CA SER A 357 -8.92 8.48 -24.63
C SER A 357 -9.76 8.15 -23.40
N ALA A 358 -10.48 9.14 -22.84
CA ALA A 358 -11.36 8.95 -21.70
C ALA A 358 -12.53 8.00 -22.02
N VAL A 359 -13.17 8.16 -23.18
CA VAL A 359 -14.27 7.30 -23.63
C VAL A 359 -13.76 5.89 -23.94
N LYS A 360 -12.57 5.75 -24.56
CA LYS A 360 -11.90 4.46 -24.80
C LYS A 360 -11.66 3.72 -23.50
N GLY A 361 -11.09 4.41 -22.50
CA GLY A 361 -10.80 3.84 -21.19
C GLY A 361 -12.07 3.39 -20.45
N ALA A 362 -13.11 4.23 -20.46
CA ALA A 362 -14.40 3.88 -19.85
C ALA A 362 -15.01 2.62 -20.50
N HIS A 363 -15.05 2.55 -21.83
CA HIS A 363 -15.56 1.37 -22.54
C HIS A 363 -14.72 0.12 -22.26
N PHE A 364 -13.39 0.23 -22.20
CA PHE A 364 -12.52 -0.90 -21.91
C PHE A 364 -12.72 -1.43 -20.48
N ILE A 365 -12.87 -0.54 -19.50
CA ILE A 365 -13.15 -0.91 -18.11
C ILE A 365 -14.47 -1.69 -18.02
N GLU A 366 -15.53 -1.24 -18.70
CA GLU A 366 -16.80 -1.95 -18.72
C GLU A 366 -16.73 -3.34 -19.35
N LEU A 367 -15.95 -3.47 -20.44
CA LEU A 367 -15.72 -4.78 -21.06
C LEU A 367 -14.99 -5.73 -20.10
N CYS A 368 -14.00 -5.23 -19.37
CA CYS A 368 -13.27 -6.02 -18.37
C CYS A 368 -14.19 -6.38 -17.19
N ASP A 369 -15.00 -5.43 -16.69
CA ASP A 369 -15.97 -5.67 -15.62
C ASP A 369 -17.00 -6.72 -16.00
N GLN A 370 -17.55 -6.65 -17.22
CA GLN A 370 -18.49 -7.63 -17.74
C GLN A 370 -17.90 -9.05 -17.85
N ARG A 371 -16.60 -9.14 -18.14
CA ARG A 371 -15.86 -10.39 -18.37
C ARG A 371 -15.17 -10.91 -17.11
N ASN A 372 -15.35 -10.25 -15.97
CA ASN A 372 -14.65 -10.54 -14.72
C ASN A 372 -13.11 -10.56 -14.86
N ILE A 373 -12.56 -9.64 -15.64
CA ILE A 373 -11.12 -9.48 -15.85
C ILE A 373 -10.62 -8.37 -14.91
N PRO A 374 -9.72 -8.67 -13.95
CA PRO A 374 -9.09 -7.67 -13.09
C PRO A 374 -8.35 -6.60 -13.89
N LEU A 375 -8.29 -5.38 -13.35
CA LEU A 375 -7.69 -4.22 -14.01
C LEU A 375 -6.35 -3.85 -13.36
N VAL A 376 -5.34 -3.61 -14.17
CA VAL A 376 -4.04 -3.07 -13.78
C VAL A 376 -3.87 -1.69 -14.42
N PHE A 377 -3.71 -0.66 -13.59
CA PHE A 377 -3.46 0.71 -14.00
C PHE A 377 -1.98 1.03 -13.85
N LEU A 378 -1.33 1.40 -14.95
CA LEU A 378 0.04 1.90 -14.98
C LEU A 378 -0.01 3.42 -15.14
N GLN A 379 0.08 4.16 -14.02
CA GLN A 379 -0.09 5.60 -14.01
C GLN A 379 1.20 6.34 -14.37
N ASN A 380 1.18 7.06 -15.49
CA ASN A 380 2.12 8.13 -15.82
C ASN A 380 1.32 9.28 -16.43
N ILE A 381 0.50 9.97 -15.62
CA ILE A 381 -0.49 10.92 -16.07
C ILE A 381 -0.16 12.35 -15.65
N THR A 382 -0.15 13.26 -16.61
CA THR A 382 0.00 14.70 -16.39
C THR A 382 -1.33 15.43 -16.12
N GLY A 383 -2.46 14.80 -16.46
CA GLY A 383 -3.82 15.30 -16.27
C GLY A 383 -4.71 15.04 -17.48
N PHE A 384 -5.95 15.46 -17.39
CA PHE A 384 -6.82 15.59 -18.56
C PHE A 384 -6.41 16.82 -19.38
N MET A 385 -6.62 16.75 -20.71
CA MET A 385 -6.34 17.88 -21.57
C MET A 385 -7.21 19.09 -21.17
N VAL A 386 -6.61 20.26 -21.20
CA VAL A 386 -7.24 21.54 -20.86
C VAL A 386 -7.26 22.48 -22.05
N GLY A 387 -8.10 23.52 -22.00
CA GLY A 387 -8.18 24.55 -23.01
C GLY A 387 -9.52 24.59 -23.75
N SER A 388 -9.78 25.68 -24.45
CA SER A 388 -11.09 25.95 -25.05
C SER A 388 -11.54 24.90 -26.07
N ALA A 389 -10.61 24.30 -26.81
CA ALA A 389 -10.90 23.20 -27.73
C ALA A 389 -11.32 21.92 -26.99
N ALA A 390 -10.63 21.56 -25.91
CA ALA A 390 -10.97 20.41 -25.08
C ALA A 390 -12.34 20.59 -24.41
N GLU A 391 -12.63 21.79 -23.87
CA GLU A 391 -13.91 22.08 -23.23
C GLU A 391 -15.07 22.01 -24.23
N ARG A 392 -14.91 22.59 -25.44
CA ARG A 392 -15.91 22.49 -26.52
C ARG A 392 -16.09 21.04 -26.99
N GLY A 393 -15.02 20.24 -26.98
CA GLY A 393 -15.04 18.81 -27.28
C GLY A 393 -15.68 17.96 -26.16
N GLY A 394 -16.11 18.58 -25.06
CA GLY A 394 -16.81 17.92 -23.95
C GLY A 394 -15.90 17.15 -23.00
N ILE A 395 -14.65 17.59 -22.81
CA ILE A 395 -13.68 16.91 -21.95
C ILE A 395 -14.23 16.69 -20.53
N ALA A 396 -14.95 17.65 -19.94
CA ALA A 396 -15.54 17.49 -18.62
C ALA A 396 -16.54 16.33 -18.56
N LYS A 397 -17.38 16.17 -19.58
CA LYS A 397 -18.34 15.07 -19.71
C LYS A 397 -17.64 13.73 -19.96
N HIS A 398 -16.64 13.72 -20.82
CA HIS A 398 -15.94 12.49 -21.22
C HIS A 398 -14.97 12.01 -20.16
N SER A 399 -14.25 12.91 -19.48
CA SER A 399 -13.43 12.57 -18.32
C SER A 399 -14.27 11.99 -17.17
N ALA A 400 -15.47 12.58 -16.93
CA ALA A 400 -16.39 12.05 -15.92
C ALA A 400 -16.84 10.61 -16.22
N LYS A 401 -16.96 10.20 -17.48
CA LYS A 401 -17.27 8.80 -17.85
C LYS A 401 -16.14 7.85 -17.42
N LEU A 402 -14.87 8.22 -17.65
CA LEU A 402 -13.73 7.40 -17.23
C LEU A 402 -13.69 7.28 -15.70
N VAL A 403 -13.79 8.41 -15.00
CA VAL A 403 -13.81 8.44 -13.53
C VAL A 403 -14.97 7.61 -12.99
N TYR A 404 -16.13 7.69 -13.63
CA TYR A 404 -17.30 6.90 -13.26
C TYR A 404 -17.07 5.39 -13.47
N ALA A 405 -16.51 5.00 -14.63
CA ALA A 405 -16.20 3.60 -14.93
C ALA A 405 -15.22 3.01 -13.92
N VAL A 406 -14.17 3.75 -13.55
CA VAL A 406 -13.22 3.33 -12.51
C VAL A 406 -13.91 3.11 -11.17
N ALA A 407 -14.76 4.06 -10.74
CA ALA A 407 -15.45 3.98 -9.45
C ALA A 407 -16.48 2.84 -9.41
N ALA A 408 -17.18 2.60 -10.52
CA ALA A 408 -18.26 1.61 -10.62
C ALA A 408 -17.78 0.19 -10.92
N ALA A 409 -16.54 0.00 -11.36
CA ALA A 409 -15.98 -1.33 -11.66
C ALA A 409 -15.98 -2.22 -10.43
N ARG A 410 -16.51 -3.43 -10.57
CA ARG A 410 -16.64 -4.45 -9.52
C ARG A 410 -15.45 -5.39 -9.46
N VAL A 411 -14.74 -5.53 -10.58
CA VAL A 411 -13.51 -6.33 -10.65
C VAL A 411 -12.40 -5.74 -9.80
N PRO A 412 -11.47 -6.56 -9.28
CA PRO A 412 -10.29 -6.07 -8.59
C PRO A 412 -9.49 -5.08 -9.44
N ARG A 413 -9.03 -4.00 -8.82
CA ARG A 413 -8.25 -2.95 -9.45
C ARG A 413 -6.92 -2.82 -8.71
N PHE A 414 -5.83 -2.80 -9.48
CA PHE A 414 -4.47 -2.66 -8.99
C PHE A 414 -3.84 -1.47 -9.68
N THR A 415 -3.11 -0.66 -8.95
CA THR A 415 -2.46 0.53 -9.50
C THR A 415 -0.98 0.52 -9.21
N VAL A 416 -0.18 0.83 -10.21
CA VAL A 416 1.24 1.14 -10.07
C VAL A 416 1.49 2.54 -10.64
N ILE A 417 1.98 3.44 -9.79
CA ILE A 417 2.37 4.79 -10.23
C ILE A 417 3.80 4.70 -10.75
N ILE A 418 3.92 4.68 -12.08
CA ILE A 418 5.18 4.48 -12.81
C ILE A 418 5.85 5.79 -13.23
N GLY A 419 5.26 6.94 -12.85
CA GLY A 419 5.74 8.27 -13.18
C GLY A 419 4.87 9.33 -12.54
N GLY A 420 4.38 10.31 -13.30
CA GLY A 420 3.48 11.36 -12.82
C GLY A 420 2.09 10.85 -12.47
N SER A 421 1.48 11.45 -11.44
CA SER A 421 0.07 11.23 -11.06
C SER A 421 -0.52 12.57 -10.61
N TYR A 422 -1.04 13.34 -11.57
CA TYR A 422 -1.44 14.72 -11.34
C TYR A 422 -2.94 14.96 -11.54
N GLY A 423 -3.50 15.78 -10.64
CA GLY A 423 -4.87 16.28 -10.73
C GLY A 423 -5.93 15.19 -10.83
N ALA A 424 -7.01 15.47 -11.55
CA ALA A 424 -8.09 14.51 -11.77
C ALA A 424 -7.68 13.30 -12.63
N GLY A 425 -6.52 13.36 -13.32
CA GLY A 425 -5.93 12.20 -13.97
C GLY A 425 -5.64 11.05 -13.01
N ASN A 426 -5.22 11.37 -11.77
CA ASN A 426 -5.09 10.39 -10.69
C ASN A 426 -6.40 9.61 -10.48
N TYR A 427 -7.55 10.28 -10.51
CA TYR A 427 -8.86 9.65 -10.32
C TYR A 427 -9.24 8.76 -11.51
N GLY A 428 -9.04 9.23 -12.73
CA GLY A 428 -9.29 8.46 -13.96
C GLY A 428 -8.39 7.24 -14.13
N MET A 429 -7.25 7.22 -13.43
CA MET A 429 -6.29 6.11 -13.43
C MET A 429 -6.29 5.33 -12.10
N CYS A 430 -7.41 5.33 -11.37
CA CYS A 430 -7.59 4.57 -10.14
C CYS A 430 -6.56 4.89 -9.05
N GLY A 431 -6.41 6.17 -8.70
CA GLY A 431 -5.59 6.60 -7.57
C GLY A 431 -6.18 6.19 -6.23
N ARG A 432 -5.49 6.51 -5.12
CA ARG A 432 -5.81 6.04 -3.76
C ARG A 432 -7.26 6.29 -3.34
N GLY A 433 -7.82 7.47 -3.67
CA GLY A 433 -9.21 7.83 -3.36
C GLY A 433 -10.28 7.03 -4.13
N PHE A 434 -9.88 6.20 -5.11
CA PHE A 434 -10.75 5.28 -5.85
C PHE A 434 -10.63 3.83 -5.40
N GLU A 435 -10.04 3.63 -4.24
CA GLU A 435 -9.97 2.35 -3.53
C GLU A 435 -9.44 1.20 -4.42
N PRO A 436 -8.25 1.33 -5.04
CA PRO A 436 -7.60 0.18 -5.63
C PRO A 436 -7.34 -0.85 -4.54
N ARG A 437 -7.46 -2.15 -4.87
CA ARG A 437 -7.18 -3.22 -3.92
C ARG A 437 -5.74 -3.14 -3.40
N PHE A 438 -4.80 -2.80 -4.29
CA PHE A 438 -3.43 -2.42 -3.96
C PHE A 438 -2.98 -1.26 -4.85
N LEU A 439 -2.16 -0.39 -4.29
CA LEU A 439 -1.51 0.70 -5.01
C LEU A 439 -0.03 0.77 -4.61
N PHE A 440 0.85 0.61 -5.59
CA PHE A 440 2.29 0.75 -5.40
C PHE A 440 2.84 1.93 -6.21
N SER A 441 4.00 2.42 -5.80
CA SER A 441 4.70 3.51 -6.48
C SER A 441 6.11 3.08 -6.87
N TRP A 442 6.62 3.60 -8.00
CA TRP A 442 8.03 3.49 -8.34
C TRP A 442 8.84 4.64 -7.74
N PRO A 443 10.18 4.50 -7.58
CA PRO A 443 11.01 5.53 -6.96
C PRO A 443 11.02 6.90 -7.67
N ASN A 444 10.68 6.95 -8.96
CA ASN A 444 10.56 8.17 -9.76
C ASN A 444 9.15 8.79 -9.73
N SER A 445 8.19 8.19 -9.05
CA SER A 445 6.79 8.65 -9.06
C SER A 445 6.65 10.05 -8.46
N ARG A 446 5.61 10.77 -8.91
CA ARG A 446 5.23 12.09 -8.38
C ARG A 446 3.73 12.18 -8.26
N ILE A 447 3.24 12.60 -7.08
CA ILE A 447 1.81 12.72 -6.80
C ILE A 447 1.49 14.14 -6.33
N ALA A 448 0.68 14.88 -7.08
CA ALA A 448 0.22 16.21 -6.67
C ALA A 448 -1.04 16.64 -7.44
N THR A 449 -1.64 17.76 -7.03
CA THR A 449 -2.75 18.37 -7.79
C THR A 449 -2.31 18.84 -9.16
N MET A 450 -1.07 19.32 -9.29
CA MET A 450 -0.43 19.75 -10.53
C MET A 450 1.09 19.71 -10.37
N SER A 451 1.83 19.77 -11.48
CA SER A 451 3.29 19.81 -11.40
C SER A 451 3.79 21.06 -10.66
N PRO A 452 4.97 21.02 -10.01
CA PRO A 452 5.53 22.17 -9.31
C PRO A 452 5.62 23.44 -10.19
N ASP A 453 5.95 23.29 -11.46
CA ASP A 453 6.04 24.41 -12.41
C ASP A 453 4.67 25.06 -12.66
N ILE A 454 3.63 24.25 -12.90
CA ILE A 454 2.27 24.76 -13.13
C ILE A 454 1.73 25.41 -11.85
N ALA A 455 1.90 24.76 -10.69
CA ALA A 455 1.47 25.30 -9.40
C ALA A 455 2.10 26.66 -9.10
N THR A 456 3.39 26.79 -9.35
CA THR A 456 4.14 28.03 -9.15
C THR A 456 3.58 29.14 -10.04
N ASN A 457 3.40 28.89 -11.36
CA ASN A 457 2.87 29.86 -12.29
C ASN A 457 1.45 30.33 -11.91
N VAL A 458 0.55 29.38 -11.57
CA VAL A 458 -0.83 29.69 -11.15
C VAL A 458 -0.84 30.58 -9.89
N LEU A 459 -0.05 30.25 -8.86
CA LEU A 459 -0.02 31.04 -7.63
C LEU A 459 0.60 32.42 -7.83
N LEU A 460 1.62 32.56 -8.70
CA LEU A 460 2.17 33.86 -9.08
C LEU A 460 1.14 34.71 -9.82
N GLU A 461 0.40 34.16 -10.76
CA GLU A 461 -0.67 34.86 -11.48
C GLU A 461 -1.79 35.31 -10.53
N LEU A 462 -2.24 34.43 -9.63
CA LEU A 462 -3.25 34.77 -8.62
C LEU A 462 -2.75 35.89 -7.68
N ARG A 463 -1.48 35.85 -7.26
CA ARG A 463 -0.89 36.90 -6.45
C ARG A 463 -0.84 38.23 -7.20
N ARG A 464 -0.37 38.23 -8.45
CA ARG A 464 -0.36 39.43 -9.32
C ARG A 464 -1.75 40.01 -9.52
N ALA A 465 -2.76 39.17 -9.70
CA ALA A 465 -4.15 39.60 -9.88
C ALA A 465 -4.78 40.15 -8.58
N SER A 466 -4.40 39.64 -7.40
CA SER A 466 -4.97 40.05 -6.11
C SER A 466 -4.35 41.33 -5.54
N VAL A 467 -3.14 41.68 -5.96
CA VAL A 467 -2.45 42.88 -5.51
C VAL A 467 -2.73 44.01 -6.53
N LYS A 468 -3.31 45.14 -6.08
CA LYS A 468 -3.39 46.34 -6.88
C LYS A 468 -2.00 46.68 -7.43
N ARG A 469 -1.90 47.07 -8.66
CA ARG A 469 -0.73 47.13 -9.57
C ARG A 469 0.60 47.67 -9.01
N ASP A 470 0.64 48.19 -7.77
CA ASP A 470 1.79 48.89 -7.18
C ASP A 470 2.29 48.30 -5.82
N ALA A 471 1.91 47.09 -5.42
CA ALA A 471 2.13 46.66 -4.05
C ALA A 471 2.95 45.36 -3.84
N ALA A 472 3.27 44.54 -4.84
CA ALA A 472 4.19 43.41 -4.66
C ALA A 472 5.55 43.73 -5.30
N SER A 473 6.60 43.69 -4.52
CA SER A 473 7.97 43.84 -5.05
C SER A 473 8.40 42.58 -5.83
N ASP A 474 9.32 42.72 -6.76
CA ASP A 474 9.91 41.58 -7.49
C ASP A 474 10.55 40.57 -6.53
N ASP A 475 11.10 41.03 -5.40
CA ASP A 475 11.67 40.19 -4.34
C ASP A 475 10.61 39.33 -3.66
N GLU A 476 9.42 39.87 -3.35
CA GLU A 476 8.30 39.11 -2.77
C GLU A 476 7.77 38.04 -3.72
N LEU A 477 7.67 38.36 -5.03
CA LEU A 477 7.26 37.39 -6.05
C LEU A 477 8.32 36.30 -6.24
N GLY A 478 9.61 36.66 -6.22
CA GLY A 478 10.70 35.70 -6.28
C GLY A 478 10.76 34.76 -5.08
N GLU A 479 10.48 35.28 -3.87
CA GLU A 479 10.40 34.44 -2.66
C GLU A 479 9.18 33.50 -2.72
N LEU A 480 8.02 34.00 -3.14
CA LEU A 480 6.81 33.18 -3.35
C LEU A 480 7.07 32.07 -4.35
N GLU A 481 7.77 32.36 -5.46
CA GLU A 481 8.14 31.36 -6.46
C GLU A 481 9.01 30.25 -5.86
N ARG A 482 10.11 30.62 -5.20
CA ARG A 482 11.02 29.66 -4.59
C ARG A 482 10.33 28.78 -3.57
N ARG A 483 9.54 29.38 -2.66
CA ARG A 483 8.80 28.68 -1.62
C ARG A 483 7.78 27.72 -2.21
N THR A 484 6.98 28.18 -3.17
CA THR A 484 5.95 27.34 -3.80
C THR A 484 6.58 26.17 -4.54
N ARG A 485 7.60 26.42 -5.35
CA ARG A 485 8.32 25.36 -6.07
C ARG A 485 8.92 24.34 -5.13
N ALA A 486 9.59 24.77 -4.07
CA ALA A 486 10.17 23.88 -3.05
C ALA A 486 9.07 23.05 -2.36
N GLN A 487 7.97 23.67 -1.96
CA GLN A 487 6.85 22.99 -1.32
C GLN A 487 6.24 21.91 -2.21
N PHE A 488 5.87 22.24 -3.45
CA PHE A 488 5.24 21.28 -4.36
C PHE A 488 6.20 20.17 -4.78
N THR A 489 7.50 20.48 -4.96
CA THR A 489 8.52 19.46 -5.24
C THR A 489 8.65 18.49 -4.09
N GLY A 490 8.74 18.99 -2.85
CA GLY A 490 8.86 18.15 -1.66
C GLY A 490 7.59 17.31 -1.41
N GLN A 491 6.40 17.91 -1.54
CA GLN A 491 5.13 17.22 -1.30
C GLN A 491 4.74 16.23 -2.40
N SER A 492 5.28 16.35 -3.61
CA SER A 492 5.07 15.38 -4.70
C SER A 492 6.05 14.21 -4.69
N ASP A 493 7.08 14.23 -3.83
CA ASP A 493 8.08 13.17 -3.71
C ASP A 493 7.46 11.84 -3.26
N PRO A 494 7.86 10.68 -3.82
CA PRO A 494 7.28 9.39 -3.45
C PRO A 494 7.50 9.04 -1.97
N TYR A 495 8.61 9.48 -1.36
CA TYR A 495 8.84 9.25 0.07
C TYR A 495 7.91 10.09 0.95
N TYR A 496 7.53 11.29 0.52
CA TYR A 496 6.51 12.08 1.20
C TYR A 496 5.14 11.39 1.15
N ALA A 497 4.80 10.81 -0.01
CA ALA A 497 3.55 10.11 -0.25
C ALA A 497 3.46 8.80 0.56
N THR A 498 4.49 7.94 0.46
CA THR A 498 4.53 6.65 1.17
C THR A 498 4.60 6.81 2.69
N ALA A 499 5.30 7.86 3.19
CA ALA A 499 5.32 8.19 4.61
C ALA A 499 3.92 8.42 5.18
N ARG A 500 3.01 8.94 4.35
CA ARG A 500 1.60 9.23 4.68
C ARG A 500 0.62 8.15 4.22
N LEU A 501 1.12 7.01 3.75
CA LEU A 501 0.34 5.88 3.26
C LEU A 501 -0.61 6.25 2.09
N TRP A 502 -0.13 7.08 1.17
CA TRP A 502 -0.85 7.32 -0.08
C TRP A 502 -0.69 6.18 -1.08
N ASP A 503 0.26 5.28 -0.81
CA ASP A 503 0.45 3.99 -1.46
C ASP A 503 0.60 2.86 -0.42
N ASP A 504 0.73 1.64 -0.91
CA ASP A 504 1.00 0.44 -0.10
C ASP A 504 2.51 0.10 -0.09
N GLY A 505 3.33 0.95 -0.70
CA GLY A 505 4.79 0.89 -0.70
C GLY A 505 5.43 1.32 -2.02
N ILE A 506 6.70 1.75 -1.93
CA ILE A 506 7.54 1.99 -3.10
C ILE A 506 8.22 0.66 -3.45
N ILE A 507 8.12 0.27 -4.73
CA ILE A 507 8.69 -0.96 -5.28
C ILE A 507 9.69 -0.68 -6.41
N GLU A 508 10.68 -1.52 -6.58
CA GLU A 508 11.56 -1.46 -7.75
C GLU A 508 10.81 -1.84 -9.01
N PRO A 509 11.05 -1.20 -10.17
CA PRO A 509 10.37 -1.53 -11.42
C PRO A 509 10.41 -3.00 -11.79
N ALA A 510 11.54 -3.66 -11.58
CA ALA A 510 11.74 -5.08 -11.88
C ALA A 510 10.84 -6.01 -11.02
N GLN A 511 10.48 -5.60 -9.80
CA GLN A 511 9.62 -6.39 -8.91
C GLN A 511 8.12 -6.32 -9.27
N THR A 512 7.74 -5.40 -10.16
CA THR A 512 6.32 -5.10 -10.46
C THR A 512 5.56 -6.34 -10.93
N ARG A 513 6.16 -7.17 -11.79
CA ARG A 513 5.52 -8.38 -12.31
C ARG A 513 5.18 -9.36 -11.19
N ASP A 514 6.13 -9.66 -10.32
CA ASP A 514 5.95 -10.66 -9.27
C ASP A 514 4.98 -10.19 -8.18
N ILE A 515 5.06 -8.91 -7.80
CA ILE A 515 4.12 -8.30 -6.86
C ILE A 515 2.69 -8.33 -7.42
N LEU A 516 2.50 -7.93 -8.69
CA LEU A 516 1.19 -8.00 -9.34
C LEU A 516 0.70 -9.44 -9.45
N GLY A 517 1.56 -10.41 -9.75
CA GLY A 517 1.23 -11.83 -9.76
C GLY A 517 0.71 -12.32 -8.41
N LEU A 518 1.38 -11.95 -7.33
CA LEU A 518 0.97 -12.29 -5.96
C LEU A 518 -0.40 -11.68 -5.60
N VAL A 519 -0.60 -10.39 -5.85
CA VAL A 519 -1.88 -9.75 -5.51
C VAL A 519 -3.04 -10.18 -6.42
N LEU A 520 -2.77 -10.57 -7.66
CA LEU A 520 -3.74 -11.21 -8.55
C LEU A 520 -4.17 -12.59 -8.03
N ALA A 521 -3.21 -13.40 -7.58
CA ALA A 521 -3.50 -14.71 -6.97
C ALA A 521 -4.38 -14.58 -5.73
N LEU A 522 -4.10 -13.58 -4.87
CA LEU A 522 -4.94 -13.28 -3.70
C LEU A 522 -6.37 -12.88 -4.10
N ALA A 523 -6.49 -12.01 -5.10
CA ALA A 523 -7.78 -11.53 -5.58
C ALA A 523 -8.59 -12.60 -6.32
N ALA A 524 -7.94 -13.51 -7.03
CA ALA A 524 -8.58 -14.61 -7.74
C ALA A 524 -9.27 -15.61 -6.81
N ALA A 525 -8.87 -15.67 -5.53
CA ALA A 525 -9.51 -16.52 -4.53
C ALA A 525 -10.88 -15.98 -4.06
N GLU A 526 -11.29 -14.76 -4.48
CA GLU A 526 -12.54 -14.14 -4.10
C GLU A 526 -13.58 -14.22 -5.23
N PRO A 527 -14.87 -14.47 -4.92
CA PRO A 527 -15.90 -14.47 -5.95
C PRO A 527 -16.07 -13.04 -6.52
N PRO A 528 -16.46 -12.92 -7.81
CA PRO A 528 -16.77 -11.64 -8.40
C PRO A 528 -17.88 -10.91 -7.62
N LYS A 529 -17.69 -9.60 -7.40
CA LYS A 529 -18.71 -8.78 -6.73
C LYS A 529 -19.94 -8.68 -7.64
N THR A 530 -21.13 -8.91 -7.06
CA THR A 530 -22.41 -8.66 -7.73
C THR A 530 -22.82 -7.20 -7.55
N GLY A 531 -23.53 -6.63 -8.54
CA GLY A 531 -23.99 -5.25 -8.47
C GLY A 531 -24.95 -4.91 -9.61
N ARG A 532 -25.53 -3.71 -9.57
CA ARG A 532 -26.39 -3.20 -10.64
C ARG A 532 -25.56 -2.44 -11.66
N SER A 533 -26.01 -2.46 -12.93
CA SER A 533 -25.46 -1.56 -13.94
C SER A 533 -25.71 -0.10 -13.55
N HIS A 534 -24.84 0.77 -13.99
CA HIS A 534 -24.87 2.20 -13.72
C HIS A 534 -25.28 2.99 -14.97
N VAL A 535 -25.55 4.26 -14.79
CA VAL A 535 -25.96 5.14 -15.87
C VAL A 535 -24.92 6.22 -16.10
N TYR A 536 -24.39 6.27 -17.32
CA TYR A 536 -23.49 7.36 -17.74
C TYR A 536 -24.25 8.62 -18.08
N ARG A 537 -23.63 9.76 -17.82
CA ARG A 537 -24.06 11.03 -18.41
C ARG A 537 -23.69 11.03 -19.91
N MET A 538 -24.69 11.11 -20.75
CA MET A 538 -24.54 11.10 -22.22
C MET A 538 -24.12 12.45 -22.74
#